data_399d244b9bb7b235e3fd341e01f51978
#
_entry.id   399d244b9bb7b235e3fd341e01f51978
#
_cell.length_a   1.000
_cell.length_b   1.000
_cell.length_c   1.000
_cell.angle_alpha   90.00
_cell.angle_beta   90.00
_cell.angle_gamma   90.00
#
_symmetry.space_group_name_H-M   'P 1'
#
loop_
_entity.id
_entity.type
_entity.pdbx_description
1 polymer ?
#
loop_
_entity_poly.entity_id
_entity_poly.type
_entity_poly.pdbx_seq_one_letter_code
_entity_poly.pdbx_strand_id
1 'polypeptide(L)'
;MNKEYDYLIVGAGLFGAVCAHQLRLRGRRCLVIDKRNHIGGNCYTESIEGIPVHKYGGHIFHTNDITTWNYVNRLTEFNNYQHRIKVSYKNDLYSFPINLFTFYQIYGTVTPKEALEKLQEVLPENKKEKDNLESWAISQIGYDLYKIFIEGYTKKQWGEDPKNLPSSIIKRIPIRLTYNDNYYNDLYQGIPIGGYTKIFEGLLDNIEVKLNTDYFDNRDYFNSISSKIIYTGNIDRFYDYKFGRLDYRSLNFDTKVLDIPDFQGTATINYTDRDVPFI
;
A
#
# COMPACT_ATOMS: atom_id res chain seq x y z
N MET A 1 -30.78 26.91 13.33
CA MET A 1 -31.41 26.03 12.31
C MET A 1 -30.87 24.63 12.47
N ASN A 2 -31.76 23.63 12.50
CA ASN A 2 -31.27 22.23 12.51
C ASN A 2 -30.64 21.93 11.16
N LYS A 3 -29.39 21.48 11.19
CA LYS A 3 -28.69 21.02 10.01
C LYS A 3 -29.30 19.71 9.51
N GLU A 4 -29.24 19.47 8.17
CA GLU A 4 -29.77 18.26 7.55
C GLU A 4 -28.95 17.02 7.98
N TYR A 5 -27.64 17.18 8.09
CA TYR A 5 -26.71 16.12 8.52
C TYR A 5 -25.91 16.52 9.77
N ASP A 6 -25.66 15.54 10.64
CA ASP A 6 -24.72 15.70 11.75
C ASP A 6 -23.29 15.79 11.24
N TYR A 7 -22.97 14.99 10.21
CA TYR A 7 -21.65 14.92 9.60
C TYR A 7 -21.71 14.87 8.08
N LEU A 8 -20.89 15.71 7.44
CA LEU A 8 -20.45 15.53 6.06
C LEU A 8 -19.09 14.81 6.07
N ILE A 9 -18.96 13.75 5.27
CA ILE A 9 -17.71 13.01 5.10
C ILE A 9 -17.28 13.18 3.65
N VAL A 10 -16.15 13.83 3.45
CA VAL A 10 -15.56 14.07 2.13
C VAL A 10 -14.52 13.01 1.84
N GLY A 11 -14.88 12.09 0.95
CA GLY A 11 -14.11 10.93 0.55
C GLY A 11 -14.75 9.61 0.97
N ALA A 12 -15.14 8.79 0.00
CA ALA A 12 -15.72 7.45 0.18
C ALA A 12 -14.64 6.34 0.20
N GLY A 13 -13.39 6.70 0.55
CA GLY A 13 -12.31 5.75 0.80
C GLY A 13 -12.44 5.08 2.17
N LEU A 14 -11.47 4.22 2.52
CA LEU A 14 -11.56 3.37 3.72
C LEU A 14 -11.79 4.18 5.00
N PHE A 15 -11.02 5.24 5.23
CA PHE A 15 -11.17 6.07 6.43
C PHE A 15 -12.57 6.72 6.50
N GLY A 16 -13.03 7.35 5.40
CA GLY A 16 -14.33 8.00 5.36
C GLY A 16 -15.48 7.02 5.54
N ALA A 17 -15.42 5.85 4.89
CA ALA A 17 -16.45 4.82 5.01
C ALA A 17 -16.54 4.24 6.43
N VAL A 18 -15.41 3.97 7.09
CA VAL A 18 -15.38 3.51 8.48
C VAL A 18 -15.93 4.58 9.43
N CYS A 19 -15.54 5.85 9.24
CA CYS A 19 -16.10 6.96 10.03
C CYS A 19 -17.62 7.05 9.87
N ALA A 20 -18.13 6.99 8.64
CA ALA A 20 -19.55 7.03 8.34
C ALA A 20 -20.30 5.89 9.02
N HIS A 21 -19.79 4.66 8.89
CA HIS A 21 -20.36 3.48 9.53
C HIS A 21 -20.41 3.61 11.05
N GLN A 22 -19.30 4.00 11.68
CA GLN A 22 -19.24 4.14 13.14
C GLN A 22 -20.15 5.26 13.67
N LEU A 23 -20.33 6.35 12.92
CA LEU A 23 -21.23 7.43 13.26
C LEU A 23 -22.70 7.01 13.10
N ARG A 24 -23.04 6.30 12.03
CA ARG A 24 -24.37 5.74 11.82
C ARG A 24 -24.78 4.80 12.96
N LEU A 25 -23.87 3.91 13.38
CA LEU A 25 -24.13 3.01 14.54
C LEU A 25 -24.41 3.77 15.84
N ARG A 26 -23.99 5.04 15.91
CA ARG A 26 -24.31 5.96 17.04
C ARG A 26 -25.51 6.87 16.77
N GLY A 27 -26.33 6.53 15.77
CA GLY A 27 -27.53 7.28 15.43
C GLY A 27 -27.28 8.63 14.77
N ARG A 28 -26.08 8.88 14.21
CA ARG A 28 -25.76 10.13 13.52
C ARG A 28 -26.16 10.06 12.05
N ARG A 29 -26.73 11.15 11.55
CA ARG A 29 -27.04 11.30 10.12
C ARG A 29 -25.80 11.78 9.40
N CYS A 30 -25.34 10.98 8.42
CA CYS A 30 -24.15 11.25 7.65
C CYS A 30 -24.49 11.38 6.16
N LEU A 31 -23.83 12.33 5.50
CA LEU A 31 -23.72 12.39 4.05
C LEU A 31 -22.25 12.11 3.68
N VAL A 32 -22.02 11.15 2.80
CA VAL A 32 -20.70 10.88 2.22
C VAL A 32 -20.67 11.41 0.79
N ILE A 33 -19.64 12.16 0.44
CA ILE A 33 -19.43 12.62 -0.94
C ILE A 33 -18.05 12.17 -1.44
N ASP A 34 -17.96 11.84 -2.72
CA ASP A 34 -16.68 11.57 -3.38
C ASP A 34 -16.68 12.14 -4.79
N LYS A 35 -15.56 12.72 -5.18
CA LYS A 35 -15.36 13.26 -6.54
C LYS A 35 -15.26 12.18 -7.62
N ARG A 36 -14.95 10.93 -7.23
CA ARG A 36 -14.94 9.76 -8.13
C ARG A 36 -16.35 9.26 -8.39
N ASN A 37 -16.49 8.47 -9.44
CA ASN A 37 -17.74 7.79 -9.81
C ASN A 37 -17.95 6.46 -9.09
N HIS A 38 -17.13 6.15 -8.08
CA HIS A 38 -17.18 4.90 -7.31
C HIS A 38 -16.79 5.14 -5.85
N ILE A 39 -17.26 4.27 -4.96
CA ILE A 39 -16.81 4.14 -3.57
C ILE A 39 -15.48 3.38 -3.50
N GLY A 40 -14.85 3.32 -2.32
CA GLY A 40 -13.66 2.50 -2.08
C GLY A 40 -12.34 3.24 -2.20
N GLY A 41 -12.34 4.45 -2.75
CA GLY A 41 -11.10 5.22 -2.91
C GLY A 41 -10.05 4.43 -3.70
N ASN A 42 -8.82 4.32 -3.17
CA ASN A 42 -7.76 3.55 -3.81
C ASN A 42 -7.92 2.02 -3.66
N CYS A 43 -8.78 1.56 -2.75
CA CYS A 43 -9.09 0.12 -2.61
C CYS A 43 -10.21 -0.34 -3.55
N TYR A 44 -10.71 0.52 -4.43
CA TYR A 44 -11.75 0.14 -5.37
C TYR A 44 -11.34 -1.07 -6.20
N THR A 45 -12.21 -2.08 -6.21
CA THR A 45 -12.07 -3.29 -7.01
C THR A 45 -13.24 -3.37 -7.97
N GLU A 46 -12.94 -3.44 -9.27
CA GLU A 46 -13.93 -3.68 -10.31
C GLU A 46 -13.94 -5.15 -10.70
N SER A 47 -15.08 -5.66 -11.15
CA SER A 47 -15.18 -7.00 -11.72
C SER A 47 -15.08 -6.92 -13.24
N ILE A 48 -14.05 -7.54 -13.81
CA ILE A 48 -13.87 -7.66 -15.26
C ILE A 48 -13.95 -9.14 -15.60
N GLU A 49 -14.96 -9.56 -16.36
CA GLU A 49 -15.20 -10.96 -16.74
C GLU A 49 -15.18 -11.93 -15.55
N GLY A 50 -15.69 -11.49 -14.38
CA GLY A 50 -15.71 -12.27 -13.15
C GLY A 50 -14.41 -12.23 -12.34
N ILE A 51 -13.38 -11.54 -12.80
CA ILE A 51 -12.11 -11.37 -12.11
C ILE A 51 -12.14 -10.07 -11.29
N PRO A 52 -11.89 -10.12 -9.96
CA PRO A 52 -11.74 -8.92 -9.15
C PRO A 52 -10.42 -8.19 -9.48
N VAL A 53 -10.52 -7.01 -10.08
CA VAL A 53 -9.35 -6.20 -10.49
C VAL A 53 -9.19 -5.02 -9.54
N HIS A 54 -8.07 -4.91 -8.85
CA HIS A 54 -7.70 -3.77 -8.02
C HIS A 54 -7.28 -2.59 -8.92
N LYS A 55 -8.19 -1.63 -9.11
CA LYS A 55 -8.04 -0.52 -10.08
C LYS A 55 -6.80 0.34 -9.88
N TYR A 56 -6.37 0.52 -8.63
CA TYR A 56 -5.29 1.43 -8.23
C TYR A 56 -4.12 0.69 -7.59
N GLY A 57 -3.82 -0.51 -8.08
CA GLY A 57 -2.77 -1.38 -7.57
C GLY A 57 -3.22 -2.38 -6.52
N GLY A 58 -2.43 -3.41 -6.31
CA GLY A 58 -2.73 -4.49 -5.38
C GLY A 58 -2.80 -4.00 -3.93
N HIS A 59 -3.91 -4.26 -3.27
CA HIS A 59 -4.10 -4.02 -1.85
C HIS A 59 -4.25 -5.36 -1.15
N ILE A 60 -3.45 -5.60 -0.12
CA ILE A 60 -3.50 -6.79 0.72
C ILE A 60 -3.84 -6.33 2.13
N PHE A 61 -4.93 -6.85 2.69
CA PHE A 61 -5.26 -6.58 4.09
C PHE A 61 -4.35 -7.40 4.99
N HIS A 62 -3.75 -6.78 5.99
CA HIS A 62 -2.93 -7.46 6.99
C HIS A 62 -2.99 -6.74 8.33
N THR A 63 -2.97 -7.48 9.43
CA THR A 63 -3.00 -6.92 10.78
C THR A 63 -2.57 -7.97 11.82
N ASN A 64 -2.05 -7.51 12.96
CA ASN A 64 -1.88 -8.32 14.17
C ASN A 64 -3.02 -8.11 15.17
N ASP A 65 -3.90 -7.11 14.95
CA ASP A 65 -5.00 -6.82 15.84
C ASP A 65 -6.23 -7.66 15.50
N ILE A 66 -6.58 -8.57 16.39
CA ILE A 66 -7.75 -9.45 16.28
C ILE A 66 -9.07 -8.66 16.23
N THR A 67 -9.13 -7.49 16.87
CA THR A 67 -10.33 -6.66 16.88
C THR A 67 -10.60 -6.09 15.48
N THR A 68 -9.54 -5.59 14.85
CA THR A 68 -9.58 -5.09 13.46
C THR A 68 -9.91 -6.23 12.49
N TRP A 69 -9.26 -7.40 12.65
CA TRP A 69 -9.55 -8.58 11.83
C TRP A 69 -11.01 -9.02 11.93
N ASN A 70 -11.54 -9.14 13.15
CA ASN A 70 -12.93 -9.50 13.38
C ASN A 70 -13.91 -8.44 12.84
N TYR A 71 -13.53 -7.16 12.88
CA TYR A 71 -14.36 -6.08 12.35
C TYR A 71 -14.53 -6.21 10.83
N VAL A 72 -13.45 -6.40 10.09
CA VAL A 72 -13.54 -6.51 8.62
C VAL A 72 -14.19 -7.82 8.16
N ASN A 73 -14.01 -8.91 8.90
CA ASN A 73 -14.65 -10.20 8.61
C ASN A 73 -16.17 -10.23 8.84
N ARG A 74 -16.74 -9.24 9.53
CA ARG A 74 -18.20 -9.06 9.59
C ARG A 74 -18.77 -8.46 8.31
N LEU A 75 -17.95 -7.83 7.49
CA LEU A 75 -18.34 -7.16 6.27
C LEU A 75 -18.20 -8.05 5.04
N THR A 76 -17.19 -8.93 5.05
CA THR A 76 -16.92 -9.90 3.97
C THR A 76 -15.96 -10.97 4.46
N GLU A 77 -15.96 -12.12 3.79
CA GLU A 77 -14.97 -13.17 4.01
C GLU A 77 -13.64 -12.83 3.32
N PHE A 78 -12.55 -13.26 3.92
CA PHE A 78 -11.20 -13.14 3.36
C PHE A 78 -10.66 -14.50 2.93
N ASN A 79 -9.92 -14.53 1.82
CA ASN A 79 -9.16 -15.71 1.44
C ASN A 79 -7.88 -15.86 2.28
N ASN A 80 -7.19 -16.98 2.12
CA ASN A 80 -5.91 -17.24 2.80
C ASN A 80 -4.71 -16.78 1.95
N TYR A 81 -4.80 -15.64 1.28
CA TYR A 81 -3.72 -15.13 0.47
C TYR A 81 -2.54 -14.68 1.33
N GLN A 82 -1.36 -15.21 1.02
CA GLN A 82 -0.09 -14.81 1.63
C GLN A 82 0.71 -14.01 0.61
N HIS A 83 1.01 -12.75 0.92
CA HIS A 83 1.73 -11.89 -0.01
C HIS A 83 3.21 -12.27 -0.09
N ARG A 84 3.63 -12.71 -1.25
CA ARG A 84 5.00 -13.07 -1.59
C ARG A 84 5.42 -12.31 -2.82
N ILE A 85 6.58 -11.67 -2.74
CA ILE A 85 7.13 -10.84 -3.82
C ILE A 85 8.36 -11.53 -4.38
N LYS A 86 8.51 -11.47 -5.68
CA LYS A 86 9.78 -11.77 -6.36
C LYS A 86 10.38 -10.47 -6.87
N VAL A 87 11.71 -10.46 -6.99
CA VAL A 87 12.46 -9.33 -7.56
C VAL A 87 13.17 -9.82 -8.80
N SER A 88 12.95 -9.14 -9.91
CA SER A 88 13.71 -9.32 -11.15
C SER A 88 14.85 -8.31 -11.20
N TYR A 89 16.07 -8.80 -11.41
CA TYR A 89 17.27 -8.00 -11.60
C TYR A 89 18.21 -8.68 -12.59
N LYS A 90 18.55 -8.03 -13.70
CA LYS A 90 19.40 -8.54 -14.78
C LYS A 90 18.97 -9.93 -15.32
N ASN A 91 17.67 -10.09 -15.51
CA ASN A 91 17.00 -11.32 -15.95
C ASN A 91 17.01 -12.48 -14.94
N ASP A 92 17.58 -12.32 -13.76
CA ASP A 92 17.47 -13.28 -12.67
C ASP A 92 16.26 -12.95 -11.77
N LEU A 93 15.68 -13.99 -11.15
CA LEU A 93 14.52 -13.86 -10.28
C LEU A 93 14.88 -14.26 -8.86
N TYR A 94 14.73 -13.32 -7.92
CA TYR A 94 15.10 -13.50 -6.52
C TYR A 94 13.91 -13.52 -5.58
N SER A 95 14.03 -14.24 -4.46
CA SER A 95 13.07 -14.18 -3.37
C SER A 95 13.20 -12.88 -2.58
N PHE A 96 12.05 -12.30 -2.19
CA PHE A 96 12.00 -11.06 -1.41
C PHE A 96 10.80 -11.08 -0.43
N PRO A 97 10.90 -10.50 0.79
CA PRO A 97 12.05 -9.81 1.41
C PRO A 97 13.27 -10.72 1.55
N ILE A 98 14.45 -10.11 1.76
CA ILE A 98 15.71 -10.84 1.89
C ILE A 98 15.59 -11.94 2.95
N ASN A 99 15.77 -13.20 2.54
CA ASN A 99 15.59 -14.41 3.34
C ASN A 99 16.60 -15.50 2.95
N LEU A 100 16.54 -16.70 3.52
CA LEU A 100 17.50 -17.76 3.18
C LEU A 100 17.43 -18.20 1.71
N PHE A 101 16.27 -18.12 1.04
CA PHE A 101 16.24 -18.35 -0.42
C PHE A 101 17.06 -17.29 -1.17
N THR A 102 16.99 -16.02 -0.75
CA THR A 102 17.77 -14.94 -1.32
C THR A 102 19.27 -15.18 -1.14
N PHE A 103 19.69 -15.54 0.09
CA PHE A 103 21.08 -15.86 0.39
C PHE A 103 21.57 -17.09 -0.40
N TYR A 104 20.73 -18.10 -0.53
CA TYR A 104 21.05 -19.27 -1.37
C TYR A 104 21.22 -18.89 -2.84
N GLN A 105 20.32 -18.09 -3.39
CA GLN A 105 20.34 -17.70 -4.80
C GLN A 105 21.57 -16.84 -5.15
N ILE A 106 22.04 -16.00 -4.22
CA ILE A 106 23.15 -15.05 -4.48
C ILE A 106 24.49 -15.59 -4.04
N TYR A 107 24.53 -16.29 -2.89
CA TYR A 107 25.78 -16.71 -2.24
C TYR A 107 25.93 -18.23 -2.09
N GLY A 108 24.92 -19.02 -2.44
CA GLY A 108 24.94 -20.47 -2.30
C GLY A 108 24.85 -20.98 -0.87
N THR A 109 24.56 -20.12 0.12
CA THR A 109 24.44 -20.52 1.54
C THR A 109 23.12 -21.22 1.82
N VAL A 110 23.14 -22.27 2.65
CA VAL A 110 21.96 -23.11 2.92
C VAL A 110 21.43 -22.91 4.33
N THR A 111 22.31 -22.70 5.30
CA THR A 111 21.95 -22.63 6.71
C THR A 111 21.91 -21.18 7.23
N PRO A 112 21.15 -20.91 8.31
CA PRO A 112 21.16 -19.60 8.98
C PRO A 112 22.56 -19.15 9.40
N LYS A 113 23.42 -20.09 9.81
CA LYS A 113 24.78 -19.81 10.25
C LYS A 113 25.63 -19.31 9.06
N GLU A 114 25.64 -20.04 7.96
CA GLU A 114 26.39 -19.66 6.75
C GLU A 114 25.89 -18.30 6.22
N ALA A 115 24.57 -18.07 6.19
CA ALA A 115 24.02 -16.81 5.74
C ALA A 115 24.40 -15.64 6.66
N LEU A 116 24.47 -15.87 7.98
CA LEU A 116 24.91 -14.85 8.94
C LEU A 116 26.40 -14.54 8.77
N GLU A 117 27.25 -15.55 8.63
CA GLU A 117 28.68 -15.39 8.37
C GLU A 117 28.90 -14.61 7.08
N LYS A 118 28.18 -14.99 6.01
CA LYS A 118 28.25 -14.27 4.72
C LYS A 118 27.77 -12.83 4.82
N LEU A 119 26.68 -12.59 5.55
CA LEU A 119 26.21 -11.23 5.80
C LEU A 119 27.28 -10.39 6.51
N GLN A 120 27.92 -10.94 7.53
CA GLN A 120 28.99 -10.26 8.27
C GLN A 120 30.21 -9.96 7.38
N GLU A 121 30.55 -10.86 6.47
CA GLU A 121 31.66 -10.67 5.51
C GLU A 121 31.40 -9.52 4.52
N VAL A 122 30.14 -9.37 4.04
CA VAL A 122 29.80 -8.35 3.03
C VAL A 122 29.43 -6.99 3.63
N LEU A 123 29.28 -6.90 4.95
CA LEU A 123 29.03 -5.64 5.62
C LEU A 123 30.30 -4.76 5.67
N PRO A 124 30.19 -3.44 5.46
CA PRO A 124 31.36 -2.56 5.54
C PRO A 124 31.94 -2.49 6.95
N GLU A 125 33.28 -2.55 7.06
CA GLU A 125 33.99 -2.45 8.34
C GLU A 125 33.74 -1.12 9.06
N ASN A 126 33.63 -0.03 8.31
CA ASN A 126 33.41 1.31 8.85
C ASN A 126 31.90 1.62 8.90
N LYS A 127 31.35 1.64 10.08
CA LYS A 127 29.99 2.13 10.35
C LYS A 127 29.96 3.67 10.33
N LYS A 128 30.16 4.27 9.14
CA LYS A 128 29.94 5.73 8.98
C LYS A 128 28.50 6.09 9.33
N GLU A 129 28.29 7.37 9.68
CA GLU A 129 26.96 7.94 9.96
C GLU A 129 25.95 7.52 8.89
N LYS A 130 24.77 7.06 9.35
CA LYS A 130 23.73 6.40 8.53
C LYS A 130 22.64 7.42 8.20
N ASP A 131 23.02 8.57 7.63
CA ASP A 131 22.12 9.72 7.49
C ASP A 131 21.10 9.58 6.37
N ASN A 132 21.36 8.71 5.39
CA ASN A 132 20.50 8.54 4.24
C ASN A 132 20.18 7.06 3.98
N LEU A 133 19.25 6.83 3.05
CA LEU A 133 18.74 5.50 2.71
C LEU A 133 19.86 4.58 2.21
N GLU A 134 20.75 5.05 1.31
CA GLU A 134 21.83 4.24 0.76
C GLU A 134 22.79 3.77 1.85
N SER A 135 23.35 4.72 2.63
CA SER A 135 24.32 4.39 3.67
C SER A 135 23.74 3.46 4.73
N TRP A 136 22.48 3.68 5.10
CA TRP A 136 21.78 2.80 6.01
C TRP A 136 21.59 1.39 5.42
N ALA A 137 21.08 1.28 4.18
CA ALA A 137 20.83 0.00 3.54
C ALA A 137 22.12 -0.81 3.39
N ILE A 138 23.18 -0.20 2.85
CA ILE A 138 24.48 -0.88 2.70
C ILE A 138 25.02 -1.36 4.06
N SER A 139 24.82 -0.60 5.13
CA SER A 139 25.24 -1.00 6.48
C SER A 139 24.46 -2.18 7.07
N GLN A 140 23.29 -2.51 6.50
CA GLN A 140 22.45 -3.63 6.95
C GLN A 140 22.60 -4.87 6.10
N ILE A 141 22.77 -4.70 4.79
CA ILE A 141 22.69 -5.82 3.82
C ILE A 141 23.93 -5.91 2.92
N GLY A 142 24.89 -5.00 3.02
CA GLY A 142 26.04 -4.93 2.11
C GLY A 142 25.69 -4.32 0.75
N TYR A 143 26.71 -4.09 -0.05
CA TYR A 143 26.60 -3.37 -1.31
C TYR A 143 25.83 -4.17 -2.39
N ASP A 144 26.10 -5.47 -2.51
CA ASP A 144 25.51 -6.29 -3.57
C ASP A 144 24.00 -6.42 -3.41
N LEU A 145 23.52 -6.74 -2.20
CA LEU A 145 22.09 -6.82 -1.91
C LEU A 145 21.41 -5.45 -2.06
N TYR A 146 22.09 -4.37 -1.66
CA TYR A 146 21.59 -3.01 -1.91
C TYR A 146 21.38 -2.74 -3.41
N LYS A 147 22.34 -3.11 -4.24
CA LYS A 147 22.25 -2.95 -5.71
C LYS A 147 21.08 -3.74 -6.31
N ILE A 148 20.93 -4.99 -5.91
CA ILE A 148 19.91 -5.89 -6.45
C ILE A 148 18.50 -5.44 -6.03
N PHE A 149 18.28 -5.14 -4.75
CA PHE A 149 16.93 -4.99 -4.21
C PHE A 149 16.46 -3.57 -4.00
N ILE A 150 17.38 -2.61 -3.81
CA ILE A 150 17.02 -1.30 -3.26
C ILE A 150 17.28 -0.16 -4.23
N GLU A 151 18.48 -0.07 -4.80
CA GLU A 151 18.92 1.12 -5.53
C GLU A 151 17.98 1.48 -6.69
N GLY A 152 17.82 0.56 -7.65
CA GLY A 152 17.05 0.84 -8.86
C GLY A 152 15.56 0.99 -8.59
N TYR A 153 15.00 0.13 -7.72
CA TYR A 153 13.61 0.26 -7.27
C TYR A 153 13.35 1.63 -6.63
N THR A 154 14.20 2.03 -5.69
CA THR A 154 14.03 3.31 -4.97
C THR A 154 14.14 4.50 -5.92
N LYS A 155 15.10 4.49 -6.86
CA LYS A 155 15.23 5.56 -7.86
C LYS A 155 13.99 5.69 -8.74
N LYS A 156 13.38 4.59 -9.16
CA LYS A 156 12.14 4.60 -9.94
C LYS A 156 10.93 5.07 -9.11
N GLN A 157 10.78 4.52 -7.91
CA GLN A 157 9.66 4.82 -7.02
C GLN A 157 9.64 6.28 -6.57
N TRP A 158 10.80 6.84 -6.25
CA TRP A 158 10.91 8.17 -5.66
C TRP A 158 11.33 9.25 -6.66
N GLY A 159 11.88 8.87 -7.81
CA GLY A 159 12.46 9.81 -8.77
C GLY A 159 13.71 10.53 -8.23
N GLU A 160 14.31 9.99 -7.16
CA GLU A 160 15.42 10.58 -6.43
C GLU A 160 16.55 9.56 -6.17
N ASP A 161 17.78 10.05 -6.01
CA ASP A 161 18.88 9.19 -5.59
C ASP A 161 18.70 8.78 -4.13
N PRO A 162 18.91 7.49 -3.77
CA PRO A 162 18.83 7.03 -2.38
C PRO A 162 19.70 7.78 -1.38
N LYS A 163 20.75 8.46 -1.85
CA LYS A 163 21.59 9.35 -1.02
C LYS A 163 20.85 10.59 -0.50
N ASN A 164 19.82 11.01 -1.24
CA ASN A 164 19.02 12.18 -0.91
C ASN A 164 17.76 11.83 -0.10
N LEU A 165 17.52 10.54 0.14
CA LEU A 165 16.34 10.07 0.82
C LEU A 165 16.61 9.67 2.27
N PRO A 166 15.68 9.91 3.20
CA PRO A 166 15.85 9.52 4.60
C PRO A 166 15.80 8.00 4.76
N SER A 167 16.61 7.47 5.67
CA SER A 167 16.68 6.02 5.96
C SER A 167 15.35 5.41 6.46
N SER A 168 14.44 6.23 7.00
CA SER A 168 13.14 5.78 7.51
C SER A 168 12.27 5.09 6.46
N ILE A 169 12.46 5.40 5.18
CA ILE A 169 11.72 4.81 4.06
C ILE A 169 11.89 3.29 4.00
N ILE A 170 13.09 2.78 4.30
CA ILE A 170 13.44 1.37 4.09
C ILE A 170 13.56 0.55 5.39
N LYS A 171 13.62 1.19 6.55
CA LYS A 171 13.80 0.51 7.85
C LYS A 171 12.77 -0.59 8.16
N ARG A 172 11.63 -0.57 7.49
CA ARG A 172 10.55 -1.55 7.65
C ARG A 172 10.79 -2.89 6.94
N ILE A 173 11.74 -2.97 6.01
CA ILE A 173 11.98 -4.19 5.23
C ILE A 173 12.79 -5.16 6.09
N PRO A 174 12.25 -6.35 6.43
CA PRO A 174 12.95 -7.30 7.27
C PRO A 174 14.05 -8.03 6.50
N ILE A 175 15.12 -8.39 7.21
CA ILE A 175 16.10 -9.38 6.80
C ILE A 175 15.84 -10.61 7.65
N ARG A 176 15.67 -11.77 7.02
CA ARG A 176 15.33 -13.01 7.71
C ARG A 176 16.37 -14.10 7.44
N LEU A 177 16.86 -14.69 8.50
CA LEU A 177 17.69 -15.89 8.42
C LEU A 177 16.83 -17.16 8.54
N THR A 178 15.72 -17.17 7.81
CA THR A 178 14.78 -18.29 7.70
C THR A 178 14.28 -18.39 6.26
N TYR A 179 13.67 -19.51 5.88
CA TYR A 179 13.03 -19.69 4.57
C TYR A 179 11.63 -19.06 4.45
N ASN A 180 11.26 -18.19 5.39
CA ASN A 180 9.99 -17.48 5.34
C ASN A 180 10.10 -16.30 4.35
N ASP A 181 9.43 -16.41 3.21
CA ASP A 181 9.37 -15.40 2.15
C ASP A 181 8.08 -14.56 2.17
N ASN A 182 7.26 -14.67 3.22
CA ASN A 182 6.07 -13.81 3.37
C ASN A 182 6.49 -12.34 3.49
N TYR A 183 5.82 -11.47 2.74
CA TYR A 183 6.14 -10.04 2.79
C TYR A 183 5.80 -9.42 4.15
N TYR A 184 4.64 -9.79 4.71
CA TYR A 184 4.20 -9.33 6.03
C TYR A 184 4.52 -10.36 7.11
N ASN A 185 4.73 -9.86 8.34
CA ASN A 185 4.89 -10.68 9.54
C ASN A 185 3.57 -10.82 10.32
N ASP A 186 2.49 -10.20 9.82
CA ASP A 186 1.22 -10.15 10.54
C ASP A 186 0.53 -11.51 10.56
N LEU A 187 -0.15 -11.79 11.67
CA LEU A 187 -0.87 -13.04 11.89
C LEU A 187 -2.06 -13.21 10.94
N TYR A 188 -2.72 -12.11 10.62
CA TYR A 188 -3.91 -12.09 9.78
C TYR A 188 -3.58 -11.36 8.49
N GLN A 189 -3.81 -12.01 7.37
CA GLN A 189 -3.69 -11.39 6.06
C GLN A 189 -4.60 -12.09 5.06
N GLY A 190 -4.99 -11.37 4.02
CA GLY A 190 -5.82 -11.91 2.96
C GLY A 190 -6.36 -10.83 2.03
N ILE A 191 -7.13 -11.28 1.05
CA ILE A 191 -7.86 -10.43 0.12
C ILE A 191 -9.35 -10.74 0.28
N PRO A 192 -10.24 -9.73 0.30
CA PRO A 192 -11.68 -9.95 0.41
C PRO A 192 -12.19 -10.78 -0.78
N ILE A 193 -12.97 -11.81 -0.51
CA ILE A 193 -13.59 -12.63 -1.55
C ILE A 193 -14.59 -11.78 -2.34
N GLY A 194 -14.36 -11.65 -3.64
CA GLY A 194 -15.10 -10.77 -4.54
C GLY A 194 -14.66 -9.31 -4.53
N GLY A 195 -13.52 -9.00 -3.90
CA GLY A 195 -12.87 -7.69 -3.95
C GLY A 195 -13.25 -6.74 -2.82
N TYR A 196 -12.47 -5.69 -2.68
CA TYR A 196 -12.62 -4.70 -1.60
C TYR A 196 -13.92 -3.90 -1.68
N THR A 197 -14.49 -3.70 -2.85
CA THR A 197 -15.72 -2.91 -3.02
C THR A 197 -16.86 -3.41 -2.13
N LYS A 198 -16.96 -4.73 -1.90
CA LYS A 198 -17.95 -5.32 -0.97
C LYS A 198 -17.82 -4.81 0.47
N ILE A 199 -16.61 -4.56 0.95
CA ILE A 199 -16.40 -3.98 2.29
C ILE A 199 -17.06 -2.60 2.36
N PHE A 200 -16.89 -1.80 1.31
CA PHE A 200 -17.44 -0.44 1.26
C PHE A 200 -18.97 -0.45 1.11
N GLU A 201 -19.52 -1.38 0.35
CA GLU A 201 -20.96 -1.60 0.28
C GLU A 201 -21.55 -1.89 1.68
N GLY A 202 -20.90 -2.77 2.45
CA GLY A 202 -21.32 -3.05 3.83
C GLY A 202 -21.11 -1.87 4.79
N LEU A 203 -20.00 -1.13 4.68
CA LEU A 203 -19.73 0.03 5.53
C LEU A 203 -20.71 1.19 5.27
N LEU A 204 -21.09 1.39 4.02
CA LEU A 204 -21.93 2.50 3.58
C LEU A 204 -23.41 2.12 3.45
N ASP A 205 -23.79 0.90 3.83
CA ASP A 205 -25.18 0.47 3.85
C ASP A 205 -26.03 1.42 4.70
N ASN A 206 -27.19 1.84 4.14
CA ASN A 206 -28.09 2.82 4.75
C ASN A 206 -27.43 4.17 5.10
N ILE A 207 -26.41 4.59 4.36
CA ILE A 207 -25.79 5.91 4.43
C ILE A 207 -25.94 6.59 3.07
N GLU A 208 -26.35 7.83 3.05
CA GLU A 208 -26.45 8.59 1.81
C GLU A 208 -25.06 8.87 1.24
N VAL A 209 -24.84 8.47 -0.03
CA VAL A 209 -23.58 8.67 -0.74
C VAL A 209 -23.83 9.41 -2.06
N LYS A 210 -23.11 10.51 -2.29
CA LYS A 210 -23.12 11.25 -3.56
C LYS A 210 -21.76 11.15 -4.21
N LEU A 211 -21.70 10.40 -5.30
CA LEU A 211 -20.52 10.27 -6.16
C LEU A 211 -20.46 11.38 -7.20
N ASN A 212 -19.36 11.50 -7.93
CA ASN A 212 -19.11 12.59 -8.89
C ASN A 212 -19.31 13.98 -8.27
N THR A 213 -18.99 14.13 -6.98
CA THR A 213 -19.27 15.33 -6.21
C THR A 213 -18.00 15.81 -5.53
N ASP A 214 -17.39 16.88 -6.05
CA ASP A 214 -16.24 17.52 -5.41
C ASP A 214 -16.73 18.53 -4.35
N TYR A 215 -16.21 18.42 -3.15
CA TYR A 215 -16.51 19.33 -2.03
C TYR A 215 -16.25 20.80 -2.38
N PHE A 216 -15.23 21.07 -3.19
CA PHE A 216 -14.84 22.44 -3.54
C PHE A 216 -15.70 23.08 -4.61
N ASP A 217 -16.52 22.30 -5.33
CA ASP A 217 -17.46 22.88 -6.32
C ASP A 217 -18.57 23.67 -5.65
N ASN A 218 -18.92 23.31 -4.41
CA ASN A 218 -19.94 24.04 -3.64
C ASN A 218 -19.69 23.95 -2.12
N ARG A 219 -18.53 24.40 -1.68
CA ARG A 219 -18.07 24.31 -0.28
C ARG A 219 -19.05 24.95 0.70
N ASP A 220 -19.60 26.11 0.36
CA ASP A 220 -20.52 26.85 1.23
C ASP A 220 -21.84 26.10 1.44
N TYR A 221 -22.37 25.50 0.36
CA TYR A 221 -23.54 24.64 0.46
C TYR A 221 -23.30 23.48 1.42
N PHE A 222 -22.22 22.72 1.22
CA PHE A 222 -21.90 21.58 2.07
C PHE A 222 -21.68 21.97 3.53
N ASN A 223 -21.05 23.11 3.78
CA ASN A 223 -20.89 23.68 5.11
C ASN A 223 -22.24 24.12 5.71
N SER A 224 -23.20 24.52 4.88
CA SER A 224 -24.51 24.95 5.34
C SER A 224 -25.41 23.80 5.80
N ILE A 225 -25.34 22.63 5.17
CA ILE A 225 -26.21 21.47 5.43
C ILE A 225 -25.70 20.53 6.53
N SER A 226 -24.43 20.62 6.92
CA SER A 226 -23.79 19.71 7.88
C SER A 226 -23.28 20.44 9.13
N SER A 227 -23.34 19.77 10.30
CA SER A 227 -22.85 20.34 11.55
C SER A 227 -21.34 20.21 11.69
N LYS A 228 -20.75 19.12 11.20
CA LYS A 228 -19.31 18.83 11.23
C LYS A 228 -18.86 18.21 9.91
N ILE A 229 -17.60 18.42 9.58
CA ILE A 229 -16.99 17.89 8.37
C ILE A 229 -15.81 16.99 8.75
N ILE A 230 -15.77 15.80 8.17
CA ILE A 230 -14.62 14.90 8.15
C ILE A 230 -14.07 14.94 6.73
N TYR A 231 -12.92 15.60 6.55
CA TYR A 231 -12.29 15.74 5.25
C TYR A 231 -11.13 14.76 5.14
N THR A 232 -11.18 13.88 4.12
CA THR A 232 -10.16 12.84 3.90
C THR A 232 -9.32 13.06 2.64
N GLY A 233 -9.48 14.21 2.00
CA GLY A 233 -8.69 14.59 0.82
C GLY A 233 -7.36 15.26 1.17
N ASN A 234 -6.78 15.92 0.17
CA ASN A 234 -5.49 16.60 0.33
C ASN A 234 -5.60 17.79 1.27
N ILE A 235 -4.88 17.74 2.38
CA ILE A 235 -4.98 18.75 3.44
C ILE A 235 -4.50 20.13 3.00
N ASP A 236 -3.50 20.18 2.13
CA ASP A 236 -3.00 21.44 1.55
C ASP A 236 -4.08 22.11 0.68
N ARG A 237 -4.84 21.35 -0.12
CA ARG A 237 -5.99 21.86 -0.88
C ARG A 237 -7.10 22.36 0.05
N PHE A 238 -7.34 21.67 1.19
CA PHE A 238 -8.36 22.10 2.16
C PHE A 238 -8.09 23.51 2.71
N TYR A 239 -6.82 23.85 2.89
CA TYR A 239 -6.35 25.14 3.33
C TYR A 239 -5.93 26.07 2.19
N ASP A 240 -6.41 25.81 0.95
CA ASP A 240 -6.18 26.64 -0.23
C ASP A 240 -4.68 26.87 -0.49
N TYR A 241 -3.85 25.88 -0.16
CA TYR A 241 -2.39 25.89 -0.29
C TYR A 241 -1.66 27.04 0.43
N LYS A 242 -2.30 27.65 1.43
CA LYS A 242 -1.74 28.83 2.12
C LYS A 242 -0.40 28.58 2.85
N PHE A 243 -0.07 27.33 3.11
CA PHE A 243 1.20 26.90 3.70
C PHE A 243 2.14 26.22 2.69
N GLY A 244 1.87 26.35 1.41
CA GLY A 244 2.55 25.64 0.34
C GLY A 244 1.87 24.32 -0.03
N ARG A 245 2.37 23.69 -1.11
CA ARG A 245 1.90 22.38 -1.58
C ARG A 245 2.71 21.28 -0.91
N LEU A 246 2.04 20.17 -0.60
CA LEU A 246 2.72 18.94 -0.18
C LEU A 246 3.18 18.18 -1.43
N ASP A 247 4.34 17.56 -1.33
CA ASP A 247 4.85 16.70 -2.41
C ASP A 247 4.15 15.35 -2.41
N TYR A 248 3.75 14.91 -3.61
CA TYR A 248 3.13 13.61 -3.86
C TYR A 248 3.93 12.84 -4.92
N ARG A 249 3.84 11.52 -4.86
CA ARG A 249 4.29 10.65 -5.93
C ARG A 249 3.07 9.97 -6.52
N SER A 250 2.83 10.22 -7.81
CA SER A 250 1.75 9.58 -8.57
C SER A 250 2.26 8.32 -9.25
N LEU A 251 1.42 7.29 -9.26
CA LEU A 251 1.67 6.07 -10.03
C LEU A 251 0.82 6.10 -11.29
N ASN A 252 1.42 5.68 -12.39
CA ASN A 252 0.70 5.36 -13.62
C ASN A 252 0.57 3.85 -13.73
N PHE A 253 -0.66 3.36 -13.98
CA PHE A 253 -0.95 1.94 -14.15
C PHE A 253 -1.13 1.66 -15.65
N ASP A 254 -0.25 0.83 -16.21
CA ASP A 254 -0.37 0.31 -17.58
C ASP A 254 -0.99 -1.09 -17.51
N THR A 255 -2.27 -1.20 -17.83
CA THR A 255 -3.03 -2.45 -17.78
C THR A 255 -3.03 -3.12 -19.14
N LYS A 256 -2.60 -4.38 -19.20
CA LYS A 256 -2.60 -5.21 -20.41
C LYS A 256 -3.36 -6.51 -20.16
N VAL A 257 -4.23 -6.86 -21.09
CA VAL A 257 -4.85 -8.19 -21.16
C VAL A 257 -4.05 -9.02 -22.15
N LEU A 258 -3.61 -10.20 -21.69
CA LEU A 258 -2.79 -11.10 -22.49
C LEU A 258 -3.58 -12.40 -22.76
N ASP A 259 -3.40 -12.98 -23.93
CA ASP A 259 -4.04 -14.25 -24.32
C ASP A 259 -3.24 -15.46 -23.77
N ILE A 260 -2.96 -15.43 -22.48
CA ILE A 260 -2.30 -16.52 -21.75
C ILE A 260 -2.87 -16.59 -20.33
N PRO A 261 -3.04 -17.79 -19.75
CA PRO A 261 -3.68 -17.94 -18.44
C PRO A 261 -2.84 -17.43 -17.26
N ASP A 262 -1.52 -17.46 -17.39
CA ASP A 262 -0.59 -16.96 -16.37
C ASP A 262 0.68 -16.43 -17.04
N PHE A 263 1.00 -15.16 -16.80
CA PHE A 263 2.16 -14.49 -17.38
C PHE A 263 3.45 -14.71 -16.59
N GLN A 264 3.37 -14.76 -15.27
CA GLN A 264 4.57 -14.64 -14.43
C GLN A 264 4.67 -15.64 -13.27
N GLY A 265 3.67 -16.53 -13.09
CA GLY A 265 3.68 -17.58 -12.06
C GLY A 265 3.62 -17.09 -10.61
N THR A 266 3.40 -15.80 -10.39
CA THR A 266 3.28 -15.18 -9.06
C THR A 266 2.46 -13.89 -9.13
N ALA A 267 1.89 -13.47 -8.01
CA ALA A 267 1.05 -12.26 -7.98
C ALA A 267 1.86 -10.97 -8.19
N THR A 268 3.11 -10.91 -7.75
CA THR A 268 3.90 -9.67 -7.79
C THR A 268 5.36 -9.95 -8.10
N ILE A 269 5.89 -9.26 -9.11
CA ILE A 269 7.32 -9.16 -9.39
C ILE A 269 7.70 -7.68 -9.39
N ASN A 270 8.69 -7.30 -8.61
CA ASN A 270 9.29 -5.98 -8.63
C ASN A 270 10.50 -5.99 -9.55
N TYR A 271 10.53 -5.11 -10.52
CA TYR A 271 11.66 -4.94 -11.43
C TYR A 271 12.59 -3.85 -10.91
N THR A 272 13.79 -4.23 -10.51
CA THR A 272 14.75 -3.29 -9.90
C THR A 272 15.78 -2.74 -10.89
N ASP A 273 15.86 -3.29 -12.10
CA ASP A 273 16.72 -2.75 -13.16
C ASP A 273 16.29 -1.34 -13.56
N ARG A 274 17.27 -0.46 -13.82
CA ARG A 274 17.03 0.92 -14.25
C ARG A 274 16.40 1.00 -15.63
N ASP A 275 16.74 0.07 -16.52
CA ASP A 275 16.33 0.07 -17.93
C ASP A 275 14.90 -0.44 -18.12
N VAL A 276 14.34 -1.06 -17.08
CA VAL A 276 12.91 -1.47 -17.06
C VAL A 276 12.06 -0.29 -16.60
N PRO A 277 11.09 0.18 -17.42
CA PRO A 277 10.36 1.43 -17.14
C PRO A 277 9.29 1.33 -16.03
N PHE A 278 9.07 0.17 -15.45
CA PHE A 278 8.11 -0.09 -14.38
C PHE A 278 8.77 -0.71 -13.15
N ILE A 279 8.08 -0.71 -12.02
CA ILE A 279 8.53 -1.28 -10.74
C ILE A 279 7.82 -2.57 -10.41
#